data_528ff34adca3e8ec864da9b9cb5a6d90
#
_entry.id   528ff34adca3e8ec864da9b9cb5a6d90
#
_cell.length_a   1.000
_cell.length_b   1.000
_cell.length_c   1.000
_cell.angle_alpha   90.00
_cell.angle_beta   90.00
_cell.angle_gamma   90.00
#
_symmetry.space_group_name_H-M   'P 1'
#
loop_
_entity.id
_entity.type
_entity.pdbx_description
1 polymer ?
#
loop_
_entity_poly.entity_id
_entity_poly.type
_entity_poly.pdbx_seq_one_letter_code
_entity_poly.pdbx_strand_id
1 'polypeptide(L)'
;TDMVNIRAPGGASLFQLRASLYTDDVRRSPSVYLLAASVRPTGWQRETGEALQHRCVPVPAYSQLIRDPRIGSVICSPTTVTMLMNRWGEDLLPEEVAHANYDYTYAGNGNWSFTTAIAGCYGYECYVAFADIAGLKKEIKNGFACGVSVHYADTPEHAEERGLPLLEGTTGCTDGHLMVVRGFETGEDGTEYVLVNDPYAPGDAAAQRRYRLDQFAHAWGGVAYFIHGKDGARAVAPPERVTGELRRTEIAGEYALFLRGERKSLATDFCEKDGLCTGTVCYTVQDGHAYATTAHKRFYYTNVSQAGNVLLDTAAMPAGTRITAYIIGELGCMTVAGLTL
;
A
#
# COMPACT_ATOMS: atom_id res chain seq x y z
N THR A 1 -15.64 7.10 3.68
CA THR A 1 -16.26 5.76 3.70
C THR A 1 -15.96 5.08 2.38
N ASP A 2 -15.37 3.90 2.45
CA ASP A 2 -15.02 3.12 1.26
C ASP A 2 -16.24 2.41 0.65
N MET A 3 -17.33 2.33 1.41
CA MET A 3 -18.60 1.75 0.96
C MET A 3 -19.76 2.71 1.13
N VAL A 4 -20.59 2.80 0.11
CA VAL A 4 -21.85 3.56 0.12
C VAL A 4 -23.02 2.59 0.14
N ASN A 5 -23.87 2.69 1.18
CA ASN A 5 -25.09 1.92 1.26
C ASN A 5 -26.24 2.74 0.67
N ILE A 6 -26.90 2.19 -0.35
CA ILE A 6 -28.08 2.81 -0.94
C ILE A 6 -29.29 2.46 -0.09
N ARG A 7 -29.91 3.47 0.53
CA ARG A 7 -31.08 3.32 1.41
C ARG A 7 -32.35 3.92 0.80
N ALA A 8 -32.47 3.85 -0.53
CA ALA A 8 -33.69 4.31 -1.19
C ALA A 8 -34.87 3.38 -0.87
N PRO A 9 -36.09 3.92 -0.56
CA PRO A 9 -37.28 3.10 -0.47
C PRO A 9 -37.53 2.33 -1.80
N GLY A 10 -37.63 1.01 -1.73
CA GLY A 10 -37.76 0.16 -2.93
C GLY A 10 -36.44 -0.18 -3.63
N GLY A 11 -35.29 0.24 -3.07
CA GLY A 11 -33.98 -0.02 -3.67
C GLY A 11 -33.65 0.92 -4.83
N ALA A 12 -32.52 0.65 -5.49
CA ALA A 12 -32.10 1.35 -6.72
C ALA A 12 -31.66 0.30 -7.75
N SER A 13 -32.12 0.45 -8.97
CA SER A 13 -31.74 -0.42 -10.09
C SER A 13 -30.62 0.19 -10.97
N LEU A 14 -30.37 1.48 -10.81
CA LEU A 14 -29.36 2.23 -11.56
C LEU A 14 -28.62 3.19 -10.63
N PHE A 15 -27.36 3.47 -10.93
CA PHE A 15 -26.58 4.52 -10.32
C PHE A 15 -25.73 5.23 -11.38
N GLN A 16 -25.30 6.44 -11.07
CA GLN A 16 -24.45 7.23 -11.94
C GLN A 16 -23.21 7.68 -11.16
N LEU A 17 -22.06 7.53 -11.79
CA LEU A 17 -20.82 8.15 -11.31
C LEU A 17 -20.63 9.50 -12.00
N ARG A 18 -20.23 10.50 -11.21
CA ARG A 18 -19.82 11.80 -11.73
C ARG A 18 -18.40 12.09 -11.22
N ALA A 19 -17.46 12.23 -12.14
CA ALA A 19 -16.14 12.79 -11.85
C ALA A 19 -16.13 14.26 -12.26
N SER A 20 -15.80 15.14 -11.33
CA SER A 20 -15.62 16.57 -11.62
C SER A 20 -14.15 16.90 -11.49
N LEU A 21 -13.57 17.39 -12.58
CA LEU A 21 -12.15 17.71 -12.67
C LEU A 21 -12.00 19.23 -12.62
N TYR A 22 -11.10 19.69 -11.76
CA TYR A 22 -10.86 21.11 -11.55
C TYR A 22 -9.39 21.40 -11.82
N THR A 23 -9.13 22.59 -12.37
CA THR A 23 -7.79 23.13 -12.54
C THR A 23 -7.82 24.64 -12.34
N ASP A 24 -6.79 25.19 -11.76
CA ASP A 24 -6.54 26.63 -11.67
C ASP A 24 -5.64 27.14 -12.82
N ASP A 25 -5.09 26.25 -13.63
CA ASP A 25 -4.30 26.57 -14.80
C ASP A 25 -5.00 26.10 -16.09
N VAL A 26 -5.49 27.03 -16.89
CA VAL A 26 -6.19 26.74 -18.15
C VAL A 26 -5.36 25.98 -19.20
N ARG A 27 -4.04 25.94 -19.02
CA ARG A 27 -3.11 25.20 -19.88
C ARG A 27 -2.96 23.72 -19.46
N ARG A 28 -3.57 23.31 -18.34
CA ARG A 28 -3.47 21.96 -17.77
C ARG A 28 -4.84 21.40 -17.53
N SER A 29 -5.03 20.18 -17.92
CA SER A 29 -6.25 19.43 -17.64
C SER A 29 -5.91 18.17 -16.84
N PRO A 30 -6.60 17.91 -15.71
CA PRO A 30 -6.51 16.63 -15.05
C PRO A 30 -6.95 15.50 -16.00
N SER A 31 -6.35 14.33 -15.86
CA SER A 31 -6.69 13.15 -16.63
C SER A 31 -7.16 12.03 -15.71
N VAL A 32 -8.20 11.33 -16.10
CA VAL A 32 -8.69 10.13 -15.43
C VAL A 32 -8.50 8.95 -16.37
N TYR A 33 -7.73 7.95 -15.95
CA TYR A 33 -7.46 6.76 -16.75
C TYR A 33 -8.44 5.63 -16.46
N LEU A 34 -8.90 5.52 -15.21
CA LEU A 34 -9.87 4.53 -14.78
C LEU A 34 -10.82 5.14 -13.75
N LEU A 35 -12.10 4.94 -13.97
CA LEU A 35 -13.16 5.17 -12.99
C LEU A 35 -13.94 3.87 -12.84
N ALA A 36 -13.86 3.25 -11.67
CA ALA A 36 -14.47 1.97 -11.39
C ALA A 36 -15.49 2.08 -10.26
N ALA A 37 -16.54 1.29 -10.34
CA ALA A 37 -17.48 1.05 -9.26
C ALA A 37 -17.87 -0.42 -9.23
N SER A 38 -17.91 -0.96 -8.03
CA SER A 38 -18.38 -2.33 -7.80
C SER A 38 -19.64 -2.28 -6.95
N VAL A 39 -20.63 -3.06 -7.33
CA VAL A 39 -21.94 -3.09 -6.67
C VAL A 39 -22.21 -4.49 -6.16
N ARG A 40 -22.63 -4.58 -4.90
CA ARG A 40 -23.16 -5.81 -4.33
C ARG A 40 -24.69 -5.72 -4.29
N PRO A 41 -25.40 -6.40 -5.21
CA PRO A 41 -26.85 -6.36 -5.25
C PRO A 41 -27.45 -7.09 -4.04
N THR A 42 -28.68 -6.72 -3.70
CA THR A 42 -29.44 -7.45 -2.68
C THR A 42 -29.64 -8.89 -3.11
N GLY A 43 -29.39 -9.83 -2.19
CA GLY A 43 -29.50 -11.27 -2.47
C GLY A 43 -28.33 -11.88 -3.23
N TRP A 44 -27.23 -11.13 -3.44
CA TRP A 44 -26.01 -11.72 -4.00
C TRP A 44 -25.52 -12.87 -3.14
N GLN A 45 -25.36 -14.02 -3.76
CA GLN A 45 -24.82 -15.23 -3.12
C GLN A 45 -23.33 -15.34 -3.42
N ARG A 46 -22.56 -15.67 -2.40
CA ARG A 46 -21.12 -15.91 -2.55
C ARG A 46 -20.89 -17.33 -3.04
N GLU A 47 -20.08 -17.46 -4.05
CA GLU A 47 -19.69 -18.76 -4.59
C GLU A 47 -18.28 -19.11 -4.10
N THR A 48 -18.08 -20.40 -3.77
CA THR A 48 -16.78 -20.91 -3.35
C THR A 48 -15.94 -21.39 -4.54
N GLY A 49 -16.60 -21.73 -5.64
CA GLY A 49 -15.94 -22.29 -6.82
C GLY A 49 -15.35 -23.68 -6.60
N GLU A 50 -14.71 -24.22 -7.61
CA GLU A 50 -14.05 -25.51 -7.55
C GLU A 50 -12.84 -25.49 -6.60
N ALA A 51 -12.60 -26.61 -5.91
CA ALA A 51 -11.41 -26.80 -5.11
C ALA A 51 -10.13 -26.77 -5.98
N LEU A 52 -9.08 -26.14 -5.48
CA LEU A 52 -7.78 -26.14 -6.12
C LEU A 52 -6.82 -27.04 -5.33
N GLN A 53 -6.22 -28.04 -6.01
CA GLN A 53 -5.27 -28.95 -5.35
C GLN A 53 -4.07 -28.17 -4.78
N HIS A 54 -3.42 -27.38 -5.62
CA HIS A 54 -2.42 -26.40 -5.20
C HIS A 54 -2.22 -25.37 -6.30
N ARG A 55 -2.47 -24.12 -5.99
CA ARG A 55 -2.17 -23.01 -6.90
C ARG A 55 -1.72 -21.82 -6.09
N CYS A 56 -0.50 -21.35 -6.32
CA CYS A 56 0.09 -20.25 -5.60
C CYS A 56 0.79 -19.27 -6.57
N VAL A 57 0.61 -17.99 -6.33
CA VAL A 57 1.27 -16.90 -7.03
C VAL A 57 2.43 -16.41 -6.16
N PRO A 58 3.66 -16.31 -6.68
CA PRO A 58 4.77 -15.76 -5.91
C PRO A 58 4.53 -14.27 -5.65
N VAL A 59 4.60 -13.90 -4.38
CA VAL A 59 4.46 -12.52 -3.89
C VAL A 59 5.47 -12.32 -2.77
N PRO A 60 6.29 -11.25 -2.77
CA PRO A 60 7.16 -10.96 -1.64
C PRO A 60 6.34 -10.78 -0.38
N ALA A 61 6.88 -11.22 0.75
CA ALA A 61 6.19 -11.20 2.04
C ALA A 61 6.80 -10.13 2.94
N TYR A 62 5.97 -9.21 3.43
CA TYR A 62 6.40 -8.14 4.32
C TYR A 62 5.55 -8.09 5.57
N SER A 63 6.21 -7.88 6.71
CA SER A 63 5.57 -7.57 7.98
C SER A 63 5.49 -6.06 8.16
N GLN A 64 4.34 -5.55 8.58
CA GLN A 64 4.18 -4.16 8.99
C GLN A 64 4.82 -3.87 10.36
N LEU A 65 4.95 -4.89 11.23
CA LEU A 65 5.36 -4.73 12.62
C LEU A 65 6.85 -4.44 12.80
N ILE A 66 7.66 -4.76 11.80
CA ILE A 66 9.10 -4.48 11.80
C ILE A 66 9.45 -3.18 11.05
N ARG A 67 8.42 -2.42 10.64
CA ARG A 67 8.59 -1.15 9.94
C ARG A 67 8.73 0.02 10.92
N ASP A 68 8.63 1.24 10.44
CA ASP A 68 8.70 2.41 11.30
C ASP A 68 7.71 2.28 12.47
N PRO A 69 8.18 2.29 13.73
CA PRO A 69 7.33 2.05 14.89
C PRO A 69 6.22 3.10 15.07
N ARG A 70 6.34 4.28 14.43
CA ARG A 70 5.31 5.33 14.52
C ARG A 70 4.07 5.00 13.70
N ILE A 71 4.21 4.22 12.64
CA ILE A 71 3.12 3.88 11.72
C ILE A 71 2.92 2.38 11.54
N GLY A 72 3.88 1.55 11.92
CA GLY A 72 3.88 0.09 11.67
C GLY A 72 2.60 -0.61 12.13
N SER A 73 1.97 -0.16 13.23
CA SER A 73 0.75 -0.77 13.73
C SER A 73 -0.51 -0.52 12.86
N VAL A 74 -0.48 0.45 11.92
CA VAL A 74 -1.66 0.92 11.18
C VAL A 74 -1.51 0.86 9.66
N ILE A 75 -0.43 0.27 9.13
CA ILE A 75 -0.12 0.25 7.69
C ILE A 75 -0.38 -1.10 7.00
N CYS A 76 -1.34 -1.88 7.46
CA CYS A 76 -1.66 -3.16 6.80
C CYS A 76 -2.07 -2.97 5.32
N SER A 77 -2.86 -1.96 5.02
CA SER A 77 -3.33 -1.66 3.67
C SER A 77 -2.16 -1.24 2.74
N PRO A 78 -1.34 -0.25 3.07
CA PRO A 78 -0.13 0.07 2.30
C PRO A 78 0.83 -1.13 2.15
N THR A 79 1.06 -1.90 3.20
CA THR A 79 1.94 -3.09 3.15
C THR A 79 1.41 -4.12 2.16
N THR A 80 0.10 -4.36 2.16
CA THR A 80 -0.58 -5.25 1.20
C THR A 80 -0.36 -4.78 -0.23
N VAL A 81 -0.58 -3.50 -0.52
CA VAL A 81 -0.39 -2.96 -1.88
C VAL A 81 1.09 -2.95 -2.27
N THR A 82 1.99 -2.67 -1.35
CA THR A 82 3.44 -2.78 -1.59
C THR A 82 3.83 -4.19 -2.05
N MET A 83 3.36 -5.23 -1.35
CA MET A 83 3.61 -6.63 -1.76
C MET A 83 3.08 -6.92 -3.16
N LEU A 84 1.88 -6.40 -3.49
CA LEU A 84 1.26 -6.58 -4.80
C LEU A 84 1.99 -5.83 -5.91
N MET A 85 2.53 -4.64 -5.66
CA MET A 85 3.33 -3.91 -6.65
C MET A 85 4.74 -4.49 -6.81
N ASN A 86 5.40 -4.84 -5.70
CA ASN A 86 6.77 -5.34 -5.75
C ASN A 86 6.88 -6.71 -6.45
N ARG A 87 5.81 -7.51 -6.47
CA ARG A 87 5.80 -8.73 -7.30
C ARG A 87 5.92 -8.44 -8.80
N TRP A 88 5.60 -7.23 -9.23
CA TRP A 88 5.73 -6.76 -10.61
C TRP A 88 7.05 -6.05 -10.89
N GLY A 89 7.98 -6.07 -9.93
CA GLY A 89 9.32 -5.52 -10.08
C GLY A 89 9.54 -4.14 -9.48
N GLU A 90 8.56 -3.59 -8.76
CA GLU A 90 8.81 -2.41 -7.93
C GLU A 90 9.71 -2.80 -6.75
N ASP A 91 10.41 -1.82 -6.22
CA ASP A 91 11.26 -1.96 -5.03
C ASP A 91 10.85 -0.89 -4.00
N LEU A 92 9.60 -0.98 -3.54
CA LEU A 92 8.99 -0.04 -2.62
C LEU A 92 9.02 -0.57 -1.19
N LEU A 93 9.18 0.34 -0.24
CA LEU A 93 8.91 0.05 1.17
C LEU A 93 7.43 0.29 1.49
N PRO A 94 6.84 -0.46 2.44
CA PRO A 94 5.50 -0.17 2.94
C PRO A 94 5.32 1.27 3.42
N GLU A 95 6.36 1.87 3.99
CA GLU A 95 6.38 3.26 4.43
C GLU A 95 6.22 4.25 3.27
N GLU A 96 6.84 3.98 2.11
CA GLU A 96 6.72 4.83 0.92
C GLU A 96 5.26 4.86 0.44
N VAL A 97 4.62 3.70 0.40
CA VAL A 97 3.20 3.58 0.02
C VAL A 97 2.30 4.19 1.10
N ALA A 98 2.63 3.99 2.39
CA ALA A 98 1.87 4.55 3.50
C ALA A 98 1.84 6.09 3.46
N HIS A 99 2.95 6.72 3.15
CA HIS A 99 3.00 8.17 3.02
C HIS A 99 2.26 8.68 1.78
N ALA A 100 2.38 7.96 0.66
CA ALA A 100 1.70 8.33 -0.57
C ALA A 100 0.17 8.21 -0.48
N ASN A 101 -0.35 7.27 0.34
CA ASN A 101 -1.79 7.01 0.45
C ASN A 101 -2.46 7.63 1.68
N TYR A 102 -1.73 8.42 2.47
CA TYR A 102 -2.31 9.00 3.68
C TYR A 102 -3.50 9.90 3.34
N ASP A 103 -4.66 9.56 3.88
CA ASP A 103 -5.87 10.35 3.72
C ASP A 103 -5.96 11.35 4.89
N TYR A 104 -5.71 12.61 4.61
CA TYR A 104 -5.73 13.69 5.61
C TYR A 104 -7.11 13.96 6.20
N THR A 105 -8.18 13.66 5.46
CA THR A 105 -9.55 13.80 5.96
C THR A 105 -9.95 12.65 6.89
N TYR A 106 -9.53 11.43 6.52
CA TYR A 106 -9.73 10.23 7.32
C TYR A 106 -8.71 10.12 8.46
N ALA A 107 -7.59 10.83 8.36
CA ALA A 107 -6.44 10.79 9.26
C ALA A 107 -5.83 9.38 9.39
N GLY A 108 -5.59 8.71 8.26
CA GLY A 108 -5.06 7.34 8.27
C GLY A 108 -4.79 6.75 6.90
N ASN A 109 -4.29 5.51 6.92
CA ASN A 109 -3.86 4.76 5.75
C ASN A 109 -4.85 3.66 5.33
N GLY A 110 -6.05 3.62 5.92
CA GLY A 110 -7.04 2.56 5.73
C GLY A 110 -8.06 2.83 4.63
N ASN A 111 -7.99 3.94 3.91
CA ASN A 111 -8.89 4.24 2.80
C ASN A 111 -8.56 3.35 1.59
N TRP A 112 -9.42 2.37 1.32
CA TRP A 112 -9.17 1.33 0.31
C TRP A 112 -8.99 1.90 -1.09
N SER A 113 -9.80 2.87 -1.46
CA SER A 113 -9.74 3.51 -2.78
C SER A 113 -8.44 4.29 -2.96
N PHE A 114 -7.98 4.98 -1.91
CA PHE A 114 -6.71 5.71 -1.95
C PHE A 114 -5.52 4.76 -2.09
N THR A 115 -5.54 3.67 -1.31
CA THR A 115 -4.44 2.69 -1.34
C THR A 115 -4.32 2.02 -2.71
N THR A 116 -5.44 1.65 -3.33
CA THR A 116 -5.39 1.09 -4.69
C THR A 116 -5.04 2.14 -5.74
N ALA A 117 -5.48 3.39 -5.58
CA ALA A 117 -5.14 4.48 -6.50
C ALA A 117 -3.63 4.75 -6.59
N ILE A 118 -2.88 4.49 -5.51
CA ILE A 118 -1.40 4.57 -5.55
C ILE A 118 -0.83 3.64 -6.61
N ALA A 119 -1.29 2.38 -6.68
CA ALA A 119 -0.85 1.48 -7.74
C ALA A 119 -1.16 2.04 -9.14
N GLY A 120 -2.29 2.73 -9.29
CA GLY A 120 -2.64 3.46 -10.52
C GLY A 120 -1.64 4.55 -10.88
N CYS A 121 -1.10 5.27 -9.89
CA CYS A 121 -0.04 6.26 -10.10
C CYS A 121 1.28 5.64 -10.61
N TYR A 122 1.51 4.36 -10.33
CA TYR A 122 2.62 3.58 -10.87
C TYR A 122 2.30 2.93 -12.23
N GLY A 123 1.12 3.17 -12.79
CA GLY A 123 0.70 2.67 -14.11
C GLY A 123 0.05 1.28 -14.09
N TYR A 124 -0.35 0.77 -12.93
CA TYR A 124 -1.10 -0.48 -12.82
C TYR A 124 -2.59 -0.28 -13.13
N GLU A 125 -3.22 -1.28 -13.73
CA GLU A 125 -4.67 -1.38 -13.69
C GLU A 125 -5.08 -1.85 -12.30
N CYS A 126 -5.79 -1.00 -11.56
CA CYS A 126 -6.12 -1.28 -10.17
C CYS A 126 -7.47 -0.72 -9.78
N TYR A 127 -8.19 -1.46 -8.94
CA TYR A 127 -9.49 -1.06 -8.41
C TYR A 127 -9.86 -1.88 -7.18
N VAL A 128 -10.81 -1.38 -6.40
CA VAL A 128 -11.46 -2.10 -5.31
C VAL A 128 -12.78 -2.65 -5.82
N ALA A 129 -13.08 -3.91 -5.54
CA ALA A 129 -14.36 -4.49 -5.90
C ALA A 129 -14.86 -5.49 -4.86
N PHE A 130 -16.16 -5.77 -4.88
CA PHE A 130 -16.72 -6.94 -4.22
C PHE A 130 -16.39 -8.19 -5.03
N ALA A 131 -16.02 -9.24 -4.34
CA ALA A 131 -15.73 -10.54 -4.90
C ALA A 131 -16.18 -11.67 -3.96
N ASP A 132 -16.16 -12.88 -4.46
CA ASP A 132 -16.35 -14.11 -3.69
C ASP A 132 -15.13 -15.03 -3.84
N ILE A 133 -15.14 -16.16 -3.17
CA ILE A 133 -14.04 -17.11 -3.20
C ILE A 133 -13.80 -17.64 -4.63
N ALA A 134 -14.85 -17.86 -5.39
CA ALA A 134 -14.73 -18.27 -6.80
C ALA A 134 -14.00 -17.22 -7.62
N GLY A 135 -14.31 -15.94 -7.40
CA GLY A 135 -13.60 -14.80 -8.01
C GLY A 135 -12.13 -14.75 -7.65
N LEU A 136 -11.77 -14.89 -6.38
CA LEU A 136 -10.36 -14.95 -5.94
C LEU A 136 -9.64 -16.16 -6.55
N LYS A 137 -10.26 -17.35 -6.57
CA LYS A 137 -9.69 -18.53 -7.21
C LYS A 137 -9.46 -18.32 -8.70
N LYS A 138 -10.35 -17.59 -9.38
CA LYS A 138 -10.19 -17.21 -10.79
C LYS A 138 -8.99 -16.29 -10.99
N GLU A 139 -8.81 -15.27 -10.15
CA GLU A 139 -7.63 -14.38 -10.19
C GLU A 139 -6.33 -15.18 -10.00
N ILE A 140 -6.28 -16.07 -9.01
CA ILE A 140 -5.13 -16.94 -8.75
C ILE A 140 -4.84 -17.87 -9.95
N LYS A 141 -5.87 -18.43 -10.59
CA LYS A 141 -5.71 -19.24 -11.82
C LYS A 141 -5.08 -18.42 -12.95
N ASN A 142 -5.46 -17.14 -13.05
CA ASN A 142 -4.93 -16.20 -14.06
C ASN A 142 -3.54 -15.62 -13.68
N GLY A 143 -3.01 -15.97 -12.52
CA GLY A 143 -1.70 -15.52 -12.07
C GLY A 143 -1.70 -14.20 -11.31
N PHE A 144 -2.86 -13.74 -10.82
CA PHE A 144 -3.01 -12.52 -10.04
C PHE A 144 -3.25 -12.81 -8.56
N ALA A 145 -2.48 -12.18 -7.69
CA ALA A 145 -2.74 -12.14 -6.26
C ALA A 145 -3.63 -10.95 -5.93
N CYS A 146 -4.42 -11.03 -4.87
CA CYS A 146 -5.40 -10.03 -4.50
C CYS A 146 -5.18 -9.54 -3.06
N GLY A 147 -5.35 -8.25 -2.81
CA GLY A 147 -5.50 -7.74 -1.45
C GLY A 147 -6.93 -8.00 -0.96
N VAL A 148 -7.10 -8.34 0.32
CA VAL A 148 -8.42 -8.62 0.91
C VAL A 148 -8.57 -7.98 2.28
N SER A 149 -9.76 -7.49 2.59
CA SER A 149 -10.09 -6.93 3.89
C SER A 149 -10.82 -7.94 4.74
N VAL A 150 -10.24 -8.33 5.87
CA VAL A 150 -10.77 -9.32 6.81
C VAL A 150 -11.04 -8.71 8.19
N HIS A 151 -11.93 -9.34 8.94
CA HIS A 151 -12.22 -9.06 10.34
C HIS A 151 -12.31 -10.40 11.07
N TYR A 152 -11.68 -10.53 12.23
CA TYR A 152 -11.56 -11.83 12.89
C TYR A 152 -11.23 -11.76 14.37
N ALA A 153 -11.43 -12.87 15.04
CA ALA A 153 -10.84 -13.23 16.31
C ALA A 153 -9.98 -14.48 16.16
N ASP A 154 -8.89 -14.57 16.92
CA ASP A 154 -7.90 -15.67 16.84
C ASP A 154 -8.29 -16.91 17.64
N THR A 155 -9.17 -16.78 18.64
CA THR A 155 -9.65 -17.88 19.47
C THR A 155 -11.17 -17.92 19.54
N PRO A 156 -11.79 -19.09 19.85
CA PRO A 156 -13.22 -19.21 20.03
C PRO A 156 -13.77 -18.28 21.14
N GLU A 157 -13.02 -18.11 22.24
CA GLU A 157 -13.39 -17.26 23.36
C GLU A 157 -13.45 -15.79 22.91
N HIS A 158 -12.42 -15.33 22.20
CA HIS A 158 -12.39 -13.98 21.65
C HIS A 158 -13.48 -13.76 20.59
N ALA A 159 -13.79 -14.79 19.79
CA ALA A 159 -14.85 -14.72 18.78
C ALA A 159 -16.22 -14.52 19.43
N GLU A 160 -16.51 -15.22 20.52
CA GLU A 160 -17.75 -15.06 21.29
C GLU A 160 -17.81 -13.69 21.97
N GLU A 161 -16.73 -13.29 22.66
CA GLU A 161 -16.66 -12.01 23.37
C GLU A 161 -16.84 -10.80 22.45
N ARG A 162 -16.21 -10.83 21.28
CA ARG A 162 -16.18 -9.68 20.36
C ARG A 162 -17.25 -9.75 19.26
N GLY A 163 -17.95 -10.88 19.13
CA GLY A 163 -18.90 -11.11 18.03
C GLY A 163 -18.23 -11.13 16.65
N LEU A 164 -16.97 -11.58 16.59
CA LEU A 164 -16.18 -11.66 15.36
C LEU A 164 -16.09 -13.11 14.86
N PRO A 165 -15.93 -13.33 13.54
CA PRO A 165 -15.66 -14.66 13.02
C PRO A 165 -14.32 -15.20 13.51
N LEU A 166 -14.27 -16.48 13.82
CA LEU A 166 -13.02 -17.17 14.17
C LEU A 166 -12.15 -17.33 12.93
N LEU A 167 -10.87 -16.99 13.06
CA LEU A 167 -9.82 -17.28 12.09
C LEU A 167 -8.58 -17.77 12.83
N GLU A 168 -8.50 -19.07 13.04
CA GLU A 168 -7.40 -19.71 13.76
C GLU A 168 -6.06 -19.50 13.05
N GLY A 169 -5.00 -19.32 13.83
CA GLY A 169 -3.65 -19.07 13.34
C GLY A 169 -3.34 -17.58 13.10
N THR A 170 -4.30 -16.70 13.33
CA THR A 170 -4.07 -15.24 13.42
C THR A 170 -3.58 -14.83 14.80
N THR A 171 -3.47 -13.56 15.08
CA THR A 171 -3.07 -13.02 16.38
C THR A 171 -4.02 -11.91 16.79
N GLY A 172 -4.69 -12.09 17.93
CA GLY A 172 -5.61 -11.13 18.49
C GLY A 172 -6.92 -10.98 17.71
N CYS A 173 -7.59 -9.84 17.90
CA CYS A 173 -8.85 -9.50 17.26
C CYS A 173 -8.72 -8.23 16.44
N THR A 174 -9.46 -8.18 15.34
CA THR A 174 -9.51 -6.96 14.50
C THR A 174 -10.87 -6.81 13.82
N ASP A 175 -11.37 -5.58 13.79
CA ASP A 175 -12.56 -5.20 13.01
C ASP A 175 -12.22 -4.92 11.53
N GLY A 176 -10.92 -4.83 11.19
CA GLY A 176 -10.46 -4.63 9.82
C GLY A 176 -8.95 -4.81 9.70
N HIS A 177 -8.55 -5.70 8.81
CA HIS A 177 -7.16 -5.98 8.49
C HIS A 177 -7.01 -6.31 7.01
N LEU A 178 -5.92 -5.87 6.40
CA LEU A 178 -5.61 -6.17 5.00
C LEU A 178 -4.48 -7.20 4.91
N MET A 179 -4.69 -8.21 4.05
CA MET A 179 -3.67 -9.20 3.73
C MET A 179 -3.72 -9.56 2.23
N VAL A 180 -2.69 -10.21 1.72
CA VAL A 180 -2.64 -10.67 0.34
C VAL A 180 -3.08 -12.12 0.27
N VAL A 181 -4.11 -12.43 -0.51
CA VAL A 181 -4.38 -13.80 -0.97
C VAL A 181 -3.48 -14.08 -2.16
N ARG A 182 -2.61 -15.07 -2.02
CA ARG A 182 -1.64 -15.49 -3.04
C ARG A 182 -1.88 -16.91 -3.58
N GLY A 183 -2.81 -17.67 -2.99
CA GLY A 183 -3.07 -19.01 -3.45
C GLY A 183 -4.14 -19.76 -2.68
N PHE A 184 -4.40 -20.95 -3.17
CA PHE A 184 -5.29 -21.93 -2.54
C PHE A 184 -4.68 -23.33 -2.64
N GLU A 185 -4.97 -24.17 -1.67
CA GLU A 185 -4.59 -25.57 -1.69
C GLU A 185 -5.65 -26.45 -1.03
N THR A 186 -5.66 -27.73 -1.37
CA THR A 186 -6.48 -28.75 -0.73
C THR A 186 -5.56 -29.74 -0.04
N GLY A 187 -5.75 -29.94 1.25
CA GLY A 187 -5.03 -30.94 2.05
C GLY A 187 -5.42 -32.37 1.67
N GLU A 188 -4.64 -33.33 2.15
CA GLU A 188 -4.88 -34.77 1.91
C GLU A 188 -6.22 -35.25 2.45
N ASP A 189 -6.73 -34.60 3.49
CA ASP A 189 -8.03 -34.82 4.11
C ASP A 189 -9.19 -34.13 3.38
N GLY A 190 -8.94 -33.47 2.28
CA GLY A 190 -9.92 -32.69 1.52
C GLY A 190 -10.22 -31.30 2.09
N THR A 191 -9.57 -30.87 3.17
CA THR A 191 -9.73 -29.53 3.73
C THR A 191 -9.13 -28.48 2.79
N GLU A 192 -9.91 -27.49 2.41
CA GLU A 192 -9.40 -26.36 1.61
C GLU A 192 -8.76 -25.29 2.49
N TYR A 193 -7.67 -24.73 1.99
CA TYR A 193 -6.92 -23.64 2.61
C TYR A 193 -6.73 -22.47 1.64
N VAL A 194 -6.71 -21.28 2.19
CA VAL A 194 -6.22 -20.07 1.51
C VAL A 194 -4.79 -19.80 1.94
N LEU A 195 -3.92 -19.51 0.98
CA LEU A 195 -2.53 -19.14 1.19
C LEU A 195 -2.42 -17.61 1.14
N VAL A 196 -1.91 -17.02 2.20
CA VAL A 196 -1.84 -15.56 2.34
C VAL A 196 -0.43 -15.07 2.66
N ASN A 197 -0.20 -13.79 2.42
CA ASN A 197 0.81 -13.01 3.11
C ASN A 197 0.09 -12.07 4.07
N ASP A 198 0.34 -12.24 5.36
CA ASP A 198 -0.28 -11.48 6.44
C ASP A 198 0.72 -10.43 6.96
N PRO A 199 0.45 -9.13 6.75
CA PRO A 199 1.33 -8.07 7.25
C PRO A 199 1.46 -8.03 8.78
N TYR A 200 0.48 -8.53 9.52
CA TYR A 200 0.52 -8.52 11.00
C TYR A 200 1.32 -9.69 11.58
N ALA A 201 2.26 -10.20 10.82
CA ALA A 201 3.22 -11.19 11.30
C ALA A 201 4.37 -10.53 12.06
N PRO A 202 5.04 -11.23 12.99
CA PRO A 202 6.15 -10.67 13.78
C PRO A 202 7.40 -10.34 12.95
N GLY A 203 7.46 -10.77 11.69
CA GLY A 203 8.54 -10.48 10.76
C GLY A 203 8.22 -11.03 9.37
N ASP A 204 9.01 -10.62 8.37
CA ASP A 204 8.77 -10.98 6.96
C ASP A 204 8.76 -12.50 6.74
N ALA A 205 9.63 -13.24 7.41
CA ALA A 205 9.70 -14.71 7.32
C ALA A 205 8.42 -15.42 7.82
N ALA A 206 7.68 -14.80 8.73
CA ALA A 206 6.46 -15.32 9.32
C ALA A 206 5.18 -14.83 8.62
N ALA A 207 5.31 -13.95 7.61
CA ALA A 207 4.15 -13.35 6.96
C ALA A 207 3.42 -14.32 6.02
N GLN A 208 4.10 -15.34 5.51
CA GLN A 208 3.47 -16.38 4.71
C GLN A 208 2.72 -17.35 5.60
N ARG A 209 1.39 -17.37 5.49
CA ARG A 209 0.49 -18.18 6.31
C ARG A 209 -0.51 -18.93 5.45
N ARG A 210 -1.18 -19.89 6.06
CA ARG A 210 -2.36 -20.55 5.51
C ARG A 210 -3.47 -20.56 6.53
N TYR A 211 -4.70 -20.38 6.07
CA TYR A 211 -5.90 -20.44 6.90
C TYR A 211 -6.90 -21.40 6.30
N ARG A 212 -7.72 -22.03 7.14
CA ARG A 212 -8.85 -22.83 6.67
C ARG A 212 -9.79 -21.93 5.84
N LEU A 213 -10.16 -22.41 4.66
CA LEU A 213 -10.97 -21.63 3.73
C LEU A 213 -12.37 -21.31 4.25
N ASP A 214 -12.97 -22.25 5.00
CA ASP A 214 -14.28 -22.07 5.63
C ASP A 214 -14.25 -20.92 6.67
N GLN A 215 -13.26 -20.87 7.55
CA GLN A 215 -13.08 -19.78 8.51
C GLN A 215 -12.76 -18.46 7.80
N PHE A 216 -11.84 -18.49 6.83
CA PHE A 216 -11.49 -17.31 6.05
C PHE A 216 -12.70 -16.72 5.30
N ALA A 217 -13.56 -17.55 4.73
CA ALA A 217 -14.74 -17.10 4.01
C ALA A 217 -15.73 -16.33 4.92
N HIS A 218 -15.77 -16.65 6.22
CA HIS A 218 -16.56 -15.91 7.20
C HIS A 218 -15.85 -14.61 7.64
N ALA A 219 -14.53 -14.66 7.81
CA ALA A 219 -13.71 -13.52 8.20
C ALA A 219 -13.60 -12.47 7.10
N TRP A 220 -13.75 -12.85 5.84
CA TRP A 220 -13.62 -11.94 4.71
C TRP A 220 -14.94 -11.24 4.33
N GLY A 221 -14.96 -9.93 4.39
CA GLY A 221 -16.14 -9.10 4.05
C GLY A 221 -16.53 -9.08 2.55
N GLY A 222 -15.76 -9.75 1.67
CA GLY A 222 -16.00 -9.78 0.22
C GLY A 222 -15.40 -8.59 -0.52
N VAL A 223 -14.56 -7.77 0.13
CA VAL A 223 -13.85 -6.65 -0.52
C VAL A 223 -12.45 -7.08 -0.90
N ALA A 224 -12.08 -6.84 -2.15
CA ALA A 224 -10.77 -7.17 -2.68
C ALA A 224 -10.12 -6.00 -3.43
N TYR A 225 -8.80 -5.94 -3.39
CA TYR A 225 -7.94 -5.08 -4.20
C TYR A 225 -7.42 -5.90 -5.38
N PHE A 226 -7.70 -5.41 -6.55
CA PHE A 226 -7.20 -5.97 -7.80
C PHE A 226 -6.11 -5.05 -8.34
N ILE A 227 -4.91 -5.60 -8.53
CA ILE A 227 -3.76 -4.90 -9.11
C ILE A 227 -3.18 -5.81 -10.18
N HIS A 228 -3.48 -5.48 -11.42
CA HIS A 228 -3.02 -6.20 -12.60
C HIS A 228 -1.76 -5.54 -13.17
N GLY A 229 -1.10 -6.19 -14.11
CA GLY A 229 0.18 -5.73 -14.66
C GLY A 229 0.15 -4.32 -15.24
N LYS A 230 1.29 -3.70 -15.34
CA LYS A 230 1.47 -2.40 -15.97
C LYS A 230 1.19 -2.46 -17.46
N ASP A 231 0.40 -1.51 -17.95
CA ASP A 231 0.44 -1.10 -19.34
C ASP A 231 1.41 0.08 -19.46
N GLY A 232 2.53 -0.13 -20.14
CA GLY A 232 3.56 0.91 -20.33
C GLY A 232 3.05 2.18 -21.01
N ALA A 233 1.93 2.11 -21.73
CA ALA A 233 1.28 3.27 -22.32
C ALA A 233 0.56 4.15 -21.29
N ARG A 234 0.31 3.63 -20.10
CA ARG A 234 -0.39 4.32 -19.00
C ARG A 234 0.54 4.86 -17.92
N ALA A 235 1.85 4.78 -18.11
CA ALA A 235 2.78 5.41 -17.18
C ALA A 235 2.42 6.89 -17.04
N VAL A 236 1.78 7.24 -15.94
CA VAL A 236 1.46 8.63 -15.63
C VAL A 236 2.77 9.34 -15.41
N ALA A 237 3.02 10.41 -16.16
CA ALA A 237 4.14 11.28 -15.84
C ALA A 237 3.95 11.72 -14.38
N PRO A 238 4.98 11.56 -13.53
CA PRO A 238 4.85 12.02 -12.15
C PRO A 238 4.42 13.49 -12.16
N PRO A 239 3.53 13.88 -11.23
CA PRO A 239 3.19 15.28 -11.08
C PRO A 239 4.51 16.06 -10.90
N GLU A 240 4.62 17.20 -11.49
CA GLU A 240 5.80 18.00 -11.41
C GLU A 240 6.27 18.35 -10.04
N ARG A 241 7.27 18.39 -10.00
CA ARG A 241 8.68 18.18 -10.06
C ARG A 241 9.46 19.05 -9.16
N VAL A 242 9.41 18.69 -7.90
CA VAL A 242 10.50 19.11 -7.05
C VAL A 242 11.64 18.15 -7.33
N THR A 243 12.77 18.68 -7.73
CA THR A 243 14.02 17.94 -7.80
C THR A 243 14.90 18.38 -6.65
N GLY A 244 15.74 17.50 -6.17
CA GLY A 244 16.64 17.80 -5.08
C GLY A 244 18.05 17.33 -5.36
N GLU A 245 19.00 17.92 -4.65
CA GLU A 245 20.39 17.51 -4.64
C GLU A 245 20.85 17.41 -3.18
N LEU A 246 21.41 16.25 -2.80
CA LEU A 246 22.08 16.07 -1.52
C LEU A 246 23.56 16.37 -1.69
N ARG A 247 24.08 17.36 -0.92
CA ARG A 247 25.50 17.73 -0.90
C ARG A 247 26.06 17.54 0.49
N ARG A 248 27.26 16.97 0.57
CA ARG A 248 28.00 16.93 1.83
C ARG A 248 28.27 18.33 2.33
N THR A 249 28.14 18.52 3.63
CA THR A 249 28.62 19.72 4.31
C THR A 249 30.05 19.49 4.86
N GLU A 250 30.61 20.49 5.51
CA GLU A 250 31.90 20.36 6.20
C GLU A 250 31.81 19.50 7.47
N ILE A 251 30.61 19.25 7.95
CA ILE A 251 30.34 18.42 9.13
C ILE A 251 30.17 16.96 8.70
N ALA A 252 30.97 16.07 9.25
CA ALA A 252 30.88 14.65 8.94
C ALA A 252 29.49 14.08 9.25
N GLY A 253 28.91 13.39 8.28
CA GLY A 253 27.56 12.82 8.40
C GLY A 253 26.41 13.82 8.14
N GLU A 254 26.70 15.09 7.90
CA GLU A 254 25.71 16.09 7.58
C GLU A 254 25.62 16.33 6.07
N TYR A 255 24.39 16.42 5.57
CA TYR A 255 24.08 16.74 4.17
C TYR A 255 23.10 17.88 4.09
N ALA A 256 23.30 18.77 3.13
CA ALA A 256 22.34 19.79 2.77
C ALA A 256 21.47 19.27 1.63
N LEU A 257 20.14 19.40 1.77
CA LEU A 257 19.18 19.06 0.75
C LEU A 257 18.74 20.36 0.04
N PHE A 258 19.14 20.51 -1.23
CA PHE A 258 18.74 21.61 -2.07
C PHE A 258 17.56 21.18 -2.94
N LEU A 259 16.42 21.84 -2.79
CA LEU A 259 15.23 21.58 -3.58
C LEU A 259 15.07 22.61 -4.70
N ARG A 260 14.63 22.14 -5.85
CA ARG A 260 14.28 22.96 -6.99
C ARG A 260 12.93 22.53 -7.55
N GLY A 261 12.03 23.47 -7.74
CA GLY A 261 10.70 23.20 -8.30
C GLY A 261 9.82 24.43 -8.34
N GLU A 262 8.69 24.33 -9.02
CA GLU A 262 7.71 25.40 -8.98
C GLU A 262 7.02 25.44 -7.60
N ARG A 263 6.91 26.62 -6.99
CA ARG A 263 6.26 26.83 -5.67
C ARG A 263 4.86 26.23 -5.55
N LYS A 264 4.15 26.07 -6.66
CA LYS A 264 2.79 25.53 -6.72
C LYS A 264 2.72 24.00 -6.57
N SER A 265 3.83 23.30 -6.77
CA SER A 265 3.91 21.85 -6.59
C SER A 265 4.40 21.46 -5.19
N LEU A 266 4.80 22.42 -4.38
CA LEU A 266 5.09 22.24 -2.97
C LEU A 266 3.77 22.44 -2.22
N ALA A 267 3.26 21.37 -1.65
CA ALA A 267 2.11 21.40 -0.77
C ALA A 267 2.36 22.34 0.43
N THR A 268 1.31 22.65 1.15
CA THR A 268 1.34 23.53 2.33
C THR A 268 2.36 23.12 3.38
N ASP A 269 2.72 21.83 3.44
CA ASP A 269 3.71 21.29 4.36
C ASP A 269 5.16 21.57 3.97
N PHE A 270 5.38 21.99 2.73
CA PHE A 270 6.69 22.29 2.18
C PHE A 270 6.66 23.68 1.57
N CYS A 271 7.08 24.66 2.30
CA CYS A 271 7.30 25.97 1.68
C CYS A 271 8.80 26.27 1.61
N GLU A 272 9.21 26.70 0.43
CA GLU A 272 10.48 27.33 0.24
C GLU A 272 10.32 28.77 0.75
N LYS A 273 10.96 29.08 1.84
CA LYS A 273 11.04 30.43 2.37
C LYS A 273 12.50 30.84 2.39
N ASP A 274 12.83 31.86 1.63
CA ASP A 274 14.20 32.38 1.52
C ASP A 274 15.26 31.35 1.06
N GLY A 275 14.84 30.42 0.15
CA GLY A 275 15.69 29.32 -0.33
C GLY A 275 15.83 28.14 0.63
N LEU A 276 15.07 28.15 1.74
CA LEU A 276 15.05 27.07 2.73
C LEU A 276 13.79 26.23 2.56
N CYS A 277 13.94 24.91 2.72
CA CYS A 277 12.85 23.99 2.72
C CYS A 277 12.40 23.70 4.16
N THR A 278 11.12 23.92 4.43
CA THR A 278 10.51 23.54 5.71
C THR A 278 9.54 22.41 5.47
N GLY A 279 9.62 21.34 6.23
CA GLY A 279 8.73 20.19 6.10
C GLY A 279 9.39 18.90 6.54
N THR A 280 8.71 17.80 6.28
CA THR A 280 9.20 16.47 6.61
C THR A 280 9.86 15.84 5.40
N VAL A 281 11.12 15.47 5.53
CA VAL A 281 11.85 14.67 4.55
C VAL A 281 11.97 13.26 5.07
N CYS A 282 11.63 12.31 4.24
CA CYS A 282 11.89 10.92 4.47
C CYS A 282 13.02 10.45 3.55
N TYR A 283 13.82 9.54 3.99
CA TYR A 283 14.84 8.95 3.14
C TYR A 283 14.96 7.47 3.38
N THR A 284 15.30 6.73 2.33
CA THR A 284 15.66 5.33 2.42
C THR A 284 17.16 5.18 2.32
N VAL A 285 17.69 4.24 3.07
CA VAL A 285 19.07 3.81 2.98
C VAL A 285 19.10 2.39 2.45
N GLN A 286 19.86 2.19 1.39
CA GLN A 286 20.09 0.88 0.82
C GLN A 286 21.58 0.59 0.97
N ASP A 287 21.92 -0.40 1.79
CA ASP A 287 23.30 -0.81 1.99
C ASP A 287 23.92 -1.38 0.70
N GLY A 288 25.24 -1.32 0.57
CA GLY A 288 26.01 -1.46 -0.68
C GLY A 288 25.83 -2.72 -1.54
N HIS A 289 24.72 -3.43 -1.40
CA HIS A 289 24.42 -4.60 -2.22
C HIS A 289 23.37 -4.28 -3.30
N ALA A 290 23.40 -4.98 -4.41
CA ALA A 290 22.37 -4.89 -5.44
C ALA A 290 21.15 -5.71 -4.99
N TYR A 291 20.14 -5.06 -4.43
CA TYR A 291 18.95 -5.74 -3.94
C TYR A 291 17.76 -5.59 -4.88
N ALA A 292 17.08 -6.70 -5.09
CA ALA A 292 15.79 -6.74 -5.77
C ALA A 292 14.61 -6.64 -4.78
N THR A 293 14.85 -6.49 -3.48
CA THR A 293 13.81 -6.52 -2.44
C THR A 293 13.98 -5.41 -1.41
N THR A 294 12.90 -5.08 -0.72
CA THR A 294 12.89 -4.09 0.38
C THR A 294 13.56 -4.57 1.67
N ALA A 295 14.02 -5.83 1.73
CA ALA A 295 14.63 -6.41 2.94
C ALA A 295 15.85 -5.63 3.43
N HIS A 296 16.53 -4.92 2.55
CA HIS A 296 17.75 -4.19 2.83
C HIS A 296 17.62 -2.66 2.73
N LYS A 297 16.39 -2.18 2.52
CA LYS A 297 16.04 -0.77 2.62
C LYS A 297 15.52 -0.46 4.01
N ARG A 298 15.87 0.69 4.54
CA ARG A 298 15.31 1.24 5.77
C ARG A 298 14.82 2.65 5.52
N PHE A 299 13.66 2.97 6.06
CA PHE A 299 13.04 4.27 5.92
C PHE A 299 13.27 5.07 7.19
N TYR A 300 13.85 6.26 7.03
CA TYR A 300 14.13 7.18 8.13
C TYR A 300 13.34 8.46 7.93
N TYR A 301 12.86 9.02 9.02
CA TYR A 301 12.15 10.29 9.03
C TYR A 301 13.01 11.35 9.68
N THR A 302 13.07 12.51 9.06
CA THR A 302 13.71 13.68 9.64
C THR A 302 12.99 14.94 9.16
N ASN A 303 12.95 15.94 10.02
CA ASN A 303 12.52 17.26 9.61
C ASN A 303 13.72 17.98 9.00
N VAL A 304 13.49 18.64 7.88
CA VAL A 304 14.50 19.53 7.31
C VAL A 304 14.68 20.70 8.26
N SER A 305 15.91 20.97 8.66
CA SER A 305 16.21 22.13 9.47
C SER A 305 15.94 23.43 8.70
N GLN A 306 15.89 24.56 9.40
CA GLN A 306 15.76 25.87 8.75
C GLN A 306 16.90 26.15 7.73
N ALA A 307 18.04 25.48 7.89
CA ALA A 307 19.16 25.55 6.97
C ALA A 307 19.07 24.57 5.78
N GLY A 308 17.98 23.78 5.69
CA GLY A 308 17.84 22.76 4.66
C GLY A 308 18.71 21.51 4.86
N ASN A 309 19.31 21.35 6.03
CA ASN A 309 20.24 20.24 6.30
C ASN A 309 19.50 19.01 6.78
N VAL A 310 19.96 17.86 6.29
CA VAL A 310 19.53 16.53 6.72
C VAL A 310 20.74 15.85 7.36
N LEU A 311 20.61 15.51 8.65
CA LEU A 311 21.69 14.82 9.36
C LEU A 311 21.56 13.31 9.10
N LEU A 312 22.59 12.72 8.49
CA LEU A 312 22.68 11.30 8.20
C LEU A 312 23.90 10.74 8.92
N ASP A 313 23.71 9.74 9.76
CA ASP A 313 24.82 8.98 10.31
C ASP A 313 25.38 8.01 9.25
N THR A 314 26.35 8.47 8.48
CA THR A 314 26.94 7.68 7.41
C THR A 314 28.19 6.92 7.84
N ALA A 315 28.66 7.10 9.07
CA ALA A 315 29.90 6.50 9.55
C ALA A 315 29.86 4.96 9.58
N ALA A 316 28.68 4.41 9.82
CA ALA A 316 28.45 2.95 9.85
C ALA A 316 27.96 2.38 8.51
N MET A 317 27.84 3.20 7.46
CA MET A 317 27.31 2.76 6.17
C MET A 317 28.45 2.30 5.25
N PRO A 318 28.31 1.12 4.60
CA PRO A 318 29.29 0.64 3.64
C PRO A 318 29.45 1.59 2.43
N ALA A 319 30.61 1.59 1.82
CA ALA A 319 30.81 2.27 0.54
C ALA A 319 29.84 1.69 -0.53
N GLY A 320 29.26 2.55 -1.35
CA GLY A 320 28.24 2.17 -2.33
C GLY A 320 26.82 2.17 -1.78
N THR A 321 26.59 2.47 -0.50
CA THR A 321 25.26 2.67 0.05
C THR A 321 24.52 3.77 -0.71
N ARG A 322 23.29 3.46 -1.15
CA ARG A 322 22.42 4.43 -1.81
C ARG A 322 21.44 5.03 -0.81
N ILE A 323 21.34 6.33 -0.82
CA ILE A 323 20.41 7.10 -0.01
C ILE A 323 19.47 7.81 -0.96
N THR A 324 18.16 7.66 -0.75
CA THR A 324 17.13 8.32 -1.55
C THR A 324 16.29 9.19 -0.64
N ALA A 325 16.22 10.48 -0.92
CA ALA A 325 15.40 11.42 -0.17
C ALA A 325 14.04 11.61 -0.84
N TYR A 326 13.01 11.62 -0.03
CA TYR A 326 11.63 11.82 -0.41
C TYR A 326 11.07 13.05 0.29
N ILE A 327 10.25 13.81 -0.42
CA ILE A 327 9.39 14.83 0.19
C ILE A 327 7.99 14.26 0.36
N ILE A 328 7.42 14.47 1.53
CA ILE A 328 6.04 14.14 1.85
C ILE A 328 5.25 15.44 1.93
N GLY A 329 4.19 15.52 1.19
CA GLY A 329 3.26 16.64 1.17
C GLY A 329 1.87 16.20 0.76
N GLU A 330 0.95 17.13 0.57
CA GLU A 330 -0.43 16.87 0.13
C GLU A 330 -0.54 16.07 -1.17
N LEU A 331 0.48 16.14 -2.01
CA LEU A 331 0.57 15.39 -3.27
C LEU A 331 1.16 13.98 -3.09
N GLY A 332 1.39 13.56 -1.86
CA GLY A 332 1.98 12.27 -1.54
C GLY A 332 3.50 12.33 -1.36
N CYS A 333 4.13 11.16 -1.47
CA CYS A 333 5.57 11.00 -1.33
C CYS A 333 6.22 11.01 -2.73
N MET A 334 7.21 11.85 -2.92
CA MET A 334 7.97 11.87 -4.18
C MET A 334 9.47 11.81 -3.93
N THR A 335 10.17 11.07 -4.75
CA THR A 335 11.64 11.03 -4.76
C THR A 335 12.18 12.35 -5.31
N VAL A 336 13.05 13.01 -4.58
CA VAL A 336 13.58 14.33 -4.95
C VAL A 336 15.10 14.35 -5.11
N ALA A 337 15.82 13.47 -4.43
CA ALA A 337 17.27 13.41 -4.49
C ALA A 337 17.77 11.99 -4.25
N GLY A 338 18.96 11.70 -4.78
CA GLY A 338 19.70 10.48 -4.53
C GLY A 338 21.18 10.78 -4.29
N LEU A 339 21.82 9.94 -3.46
CA LEU A 339 23.24 9.99 -3.17
C LEU A 339 23.77 8.56 -3.08
N THR A 340 24.97 8.35 -3.61
CA THR A 340 25.74 7.12 -3.36
C THR A 340 26.99 7.47 -2.55
N LEU A 341 27.21 6.78 -1.43
CA LEU A 341 28.37 6.99 -0.54
C LEU A 341 29.65 6.40 -1.13
#